data_44bd7d4a5230e7e7fba5838ac1fe8137
#
_entry.id   44bd7d4a5230e7e7fba5838ac1fe8137
#
_cell.length_a   1.000
_cell.length_b   1.000
_cell.length_c   1.000
_cell.angle_alpha   90.00
_cell.angle_beta   90.00
_cell.angle_gamma   90.00
#
_symmetry.space_group_name_H-M   'P 1'
#
loop_
_entity.id
_entity.type
_entity.pdbx_description
1 polymer ?
#
loop_
_entity_poly.entity_id
_entity_poly.type
_entity_poly.pdbx_seq_one_letter_code
_entity_poly.pdbx_strand_id
1 'polypeptide(L)'
;MDFYLPDNIDKLRIKTRNFVDKHIIPLESVPSSYDNHENINETLLSEIRDKVKLEGLWSPQIPKSRSGLGLGPIGMAALYEEMNRSIFGPVCFNCAAPDDGNMYILNKIATEEQKVEWLDPIINGDVRSSLAMTEPAPGGGSDPSMIKTEATYQNGKWRINGLKWYITGAGVASHFILLAKTKDGLTAFLYHKDQPGWNIKRRIPIMGPEEHGGH
;
A
#
# COMPACT_ATOMS: atom_id res chain seq x y z
N MET A 1 -13.56 32.25 1.57
CA MET A 1 -12.90 30.94 1.53
C MET A 1 -12.89 30.54 0.06
N ASP A 2 -11.73 30.29 -0.50
CA ASP A 2 -11.59 29.90 -1.90
C ASP A 2 -11.47 28.39 -1.98
N PHE A 3 -12.33 27.76 -2.78
CA PHE A 3 -12.37 26.29 -2.99
C PHE A 3 -11.80 25.88 -4.35
N TYR A 4 -11.26 26.83 -5.12
CA TYR A 4 -10.65 26.50 -6.41
C TYR A 4 -9.32 25.78 -6.22
N LEU A 5 -9.12 24.74 -7.03
CA LEU A 5 -7.82 24.07 -7.08
C LEU A 5 -6.80 24.93 -7.83
N PRO A 6 -5.52 24.89 -7.44
CA PRO A 6 -4.46 25.47 -8.26
C PRO A 6 -4.49 24.88 -9.68
N ASP A 7 -4.25 25.69 -10.70
CA ASP A 7 -4.36 25.31 -12.12
C ASP A 7 -3.58 24.05 -12.49
N ASN A 8 -2.38 23.90 -11.92
CA ASN A 8 -1.54 22.72 -12.15
C ASN A 8 -2.15 21.45 -11.54
N ILE A 9 -2.82 21.57 -10.40
CA ILE A 9 -3.51 20.44 -9.74
C ILE A 9 -4.78 20.10 -10.50
N ASP A 10 -5.57 21.08 -10.92
CA ASP A 10 -6.78 20.84 -11.68
C ASP A 10 -6.50 20.18 -13.04
N LYS A 11 -5.43 20.58 -13.72
CA LYS A 11 -4.97 19.91 -14.95
C LYS A 11 -4.62 18.43 -14.70
N LEU A 12 -3.92 18.12 -13.62
CA LEU A 12 -3.61 16.74 -13.24
C LEU A 12 -4.88 15.96 -12.89
N ARG A 13 -5.81 16.57 -12.13
CA ARG A 13 -7.09 15.97 -11.79
C ARG A 13 -7.89 15.61 -13.04
N ILE A 14 -8.02 16.53 -13.98
CA ILE A 14 -8.73 16.29 -15.26
C ILE A 14 -8.03 15.18 -16.06
N LYS A 15 -6.69 15.19 -16.09
CA LYS A 15 -5.92 14.15 -16.77
C LYS A 15 -6.16 12.77 -16.12
N THR A 16 -6.15 12.70 -14.79
CA THR A 16 -6.44 11.47 -14.03
C THR A 16 -7.86 10.98 -14.29
N ARG A 17 -8.86 11.88 -14.24
CA ARG A 17 -10.26 11.57 -14.59
C ARG A 17 -10.36 10.93 -15.98
N ASN A 18 -9.81 11.58 -16.99
CA ASN A 18 -9.87 11.10 -18.36
C ASN A 18 -9.18 9.74 -18.53
N PHE A 19 -8.09 9.51 -17.81
CA PHE A 19 -7.41 8.21 -17.80
C PHE A 19 -8.28 7.12 -17.16
N VAL A 20 -8.87 7.40 -16.01
CA VAL A 20 -9.77 6.48 -15.29
C VAL A 20 -10.98 6.14 -16.14
N ASP A 21 -11.65 7.14 -16.72
CA ASP A 21 -12.81 6.95 -17.57
C ASP A 21 -12.52 6.10 -18.81
N LYS A 22 -11.37 6.33 -19.42
CA LYS A 22 -11.02 5.67 -20.68
C LYS A 22 -10.41 4.29 -20.50
N HIS A 23 -9.61 4.09 -19.46
CA HIS A 23 -8.74 2.92 -19.37
C HIS A 23 -9.03 2.00 -18.18
N ILE A 24 -9.74 2.47 -17.15
CA ILE A 24 -9.93 1.70 -15.91
C ILE A 24 -11.41 1.32 -15.73
N ILE A 25 -12.33 2.28 -15.70
CA ILE A 25 -13.76 2.01 -15.49
C ILE A 25 -14.31 0.92 -16.45
N PRO A 26 -13.98 0.93 -17.76
CA PRO A 26 -14.50 -0.10 -18.66
C PRO A 26 -14.10 -1.53 -18.29
N LEU A 27 -13.01 -1.71 -17.54
CA LEU A 27 -12.52 -3.02 -17.13
C LEU A 27 -13.42 -3.67 -16.06
N GLU A 28 -14.14 -2.89 -15.29
CA GLU A 28 -14.99 -3.40 -14.20
C GLU A 28 -16.13 -4.29 -14.70
N SER A 29 -16.60 -4.07 -15.93
CA SER A 29 -17.63 -4.89 -16.55
C SER A 29 -17.12 -6.15 -17.27
N VAL A 30 -15.80 -6.33 -17.31
CA VAL A 30 -15.17 -7.45 -18.04
C VAL A 30 -14.74 -8.52 -17.05
N PRO A 31 -15.36 -9.71 -17.04
CA PRO A 31 -15.03 -10.78 -16.08
C PRO A 31 -13.55 -11.19 -16.07
N SER A 32 -12.87 -11.19 -17.22
CA SER A 32 -11.45 -11.53 -17.32
C SER A 32 -10.51 -10.47 -16.76
N SER A 33 -11.03 -9.30 -16.38
CA SER A 33 -10.26 -8.27 -15.68
C SER A 33 -9.98 -8.64 -14.23
N TYR A 34 -10.68 -9.61 -13.68
CA TYR A 34 -10.56 -10.03 -12.29
C TYR A 34 -9.72 -11.31 -12.16
N ASP A 35 -9.01 -11.42 -11.06
CA ASP A 35 -8.42 -12.68 -10.61
C ASP A 35 -9.44 -13.51 -9.80
N ASN A 36 -9.02 -14.66 -9.27
CA ASN A 36 -9.88 -15.54 -8.46
C ASN A 36 -10.26 -14.95 -7.08
N HIS A 37 -9.75 -13.78 -6.73
CA HIS A 37 -9.93 -13.09 -5.46
C HIS A 37 -10.57 -11.71 -5.63
N GLU A 38 -11.21 -11.49 -6.77
CA GLU A 38 -11.88 -10.24 -7.14
C GLU A 38 -10.94 -9.01 -7.23
N ASN A 39 -9.62 -9.23 -7.26
CA ASN A 39 -8.67 -8.17 -7.56
C ASN A 39 -8.52 -8.01 -9.08
N ILE A 40 -7.92 -6.88 -9.50
CA ILE A 40 -7.52 -6.75 -10.91
C ILE A 40 -6.48 -7.81 -11.26
N ASN A 41 -6.65 -8.46 -12.41
CA ASN A 41 -5.71 -9.45 -12.94
C ASN A 41 -4.30 -8.85 -13.06
N GLU A 42 -3.27 -9.59 -12.65
CA GLU A 42 -1.90 -9.11 -12.55
C GLU A 42 -1.32 -8.65 -13.90
N THR A 43 -1.58 -9.39 -14.98
CA THR A 43 -1.13 -9.01 -16.32
C THR A 43 -1.74 -7.69 -16.74
N LEU A 44 -3.05 -7.54 -16.56
CA LEU A 44 -3.77 -6.33 -16.88
C LEU A 44 -3.32 -5.16 -16.00
N LEU A 45 -3.09 -5.39 -14.71
CA LEU A 45 -2.55 -4.39 -13.79
C LEU A 45 -1.20 -3.85 -14.29
N SER A 46 -0.30 -4.73 -14.71
CA SER A 46 1.00 -4.34 -15.27
C SER A 46 0.84 -3.46 -16.50
N GLU A 47 -0.02 -3.85 -17.45
CA GLU A 47 -0.29 -3.07 -18.66
C GLU A 47 -0.85 -1.68 -18.36
N ILE A 48 -1.78 -1.58 -17.41
CA ILE A 48 -2.36 -0.28 -17.01
C ILE A 48 -1.32 0.58 -16.30
N ARG A 49 -0.50 0.00 -15.42
CA ARG A 49 0.59 0.71 -14.75
C ARG A 49 1.59 1.30 -15.73
N ASP A 50 1.94 0.57 -16.78
CA ASP A 50 2.82 1.09 -17.82
C ASP A 50 2.20 2.30 -18.56
N LYS A 51 0.90 2.25 -18.84
CA LYS A 51 0.17 3.40 -19.40
C LYS A 51 0.15 4.59 -18.43
N VAL A 52 -0.08 4.35 -17.13
CA VAL A 52 -0.04 5.39 -16.09
C VAL A 52 1.33 6.05 -16.01
N LYS A 53 2.42 5.24 -16.10
CA LYS A 53 3.80 5.74 -16.14
C LYS A 53 4.05 6.59 -17.37
N LEU A 54 3.64 6.13 -18.56
CA LEU A 54 3.76 6.88 -19.81
C LEU A 54 3.01 8.22 -19.78
N GLU A 55 1.87 8.26 -19.11
CA GLU A 55 1.10 9.50 -18.93
C GLU A 55 1.68 10.40 -17.82
N GLY A 56 2.73 9.99 -17.13
CA GLY A 56 3.34 10.77 -16.04
C GLY A 56 2.38 10.97 -14.84
N LEU A 57 1.58 9.96 -14.52
CA LEU A 57 0.63 9.97 -13.40
C LEU A 57 1.02 8.99 -12.29
N TRP A 58 2.20 8.35 -12.41
CA TRP A 58 2.67 7.30 -11.50
C TRP A 58 3.11 7.84 -10.14
N SER A 59 2.70 7.16 -9.08
CA SER A 59 3.12 7.43 -7.69
C SER A 59 3.09 8.91 -7.32
N PRO A 60 1.96 9.61 -7.47
CA PRO A 60 1.90 11.07 -7.34
C PRO A 60 2.27 11.61 -5.96
N GLN A 61 2.15 10.80 -4.89
CA GLN A 61 2.53 11.10 -3.51
C GLN A 61 4.05 11.09 -3.28
N ILE A 62 4.79 10.40 -4.14
CA ILE A 62 6.23 10.21 -3.99
C ILE A 62 6.98 11.47 -4.47
N PRO A 63 8.08 11.89 -3.77
CA PRO A 63 8.88 13.03 -4.19
C PRO A 63 9.44 12.89 -5.61
N LYS A 64 9.60 14.01 -6.30
CA LYS A 64 10.19 14.05 -7.66
C LYS A 64 11.60 13.47 -7.71
N SER A 65 12.37 13.58 -6.62
CA SER A 65 13.70 12.97 -6.51
C SER A 65 13.68 11.43 -6.53
N ARG A 66 12.50 10.81 -6.38
CA ARG A 66 12.27 9.36 -6.46
C ARG A 66 11.20 9.03 -7.54
N SER A 67 11.18 9.80 -8.61
CA SER A 67 10.33 9.57 -9.78
C SER A 67 8.82 9.71 -9.57
N GLY A 68 8.37 10.28 -8.46
CA GLY A 68 6.97 10.64 -8.24
C GLY A 68 6.63 12.06 -8.68
N LEU A 69 5.41 12.51 -8.42
CA LEU A 69 4.98 13.88 -8.74
C LEU A 69 5.21 14.87 -7.59
N GLY A 70 5.44 14.39 -6.38
CA GLY A 70 5.67 15.22 -5.19
C GLY A 70 4.45 16.04 -4.77
N LEU A 71 3.25 15.51 -4.98
CA LEU A 71 2.02 16.22 -4.64
C LEU A 71 1.82 16.30 -3.12
N GLY A 72 1.46 17.47 -2.66
CA GLY A 72 0.99 17.69 -1.29
C GLY A 72 -0.46 17.22 -1.09
N PRO A 73 -1.00 17.35 0.15
CA PRO A 73 -2.33 16.83 0.51
C PRO A 73 -3.48 17.27 -0.40
N ILE A 74 -3.51 18.53 -0.84
CA ILE A 74 -4.57 19.05 -1.72
C ILE A 74 -4.51 18.35 -3.08
N GLY A 75 -3.30 18.21 -3.65
CA GLY A 75 -3.12 17.51 -4.92
C GLY A 75 -3.49 16.04 -4.82
N MET A 76 -3.08 15.38 -3.74
CA MET A 76 -3.42 13.99 -3.50
C MET A 76 -4.94 13.80 -3.32
N ALA A 77 -5.62 14.65 -2.54
CA ALA A 77 -7.07 14.57 -2.37
C ALA A 77 -7.80 14.68 -3.71
N ALA A 78 -7.40 15.65 -4.56
CA ALA A 78 -8.00 15.83 -5.87
C ALA A 78 -7.79 14.62 -6.81
N LEU A 79 -6.61 14.00 -6.80
CA LEU A 79 -6.34 12.84 -7.62
C LEU A 79 -6.98 11.56 -7.07
N TYR A 80 -6.99 11.37 -5.75
CA TYR A 80 -7.66 10.23 -5.12
C TYR A 80 -9.16 10.22 -5.39
N GLU A 81 -9.83 11.38 -5.40
CA GLU A 81 -11.25 11.47 -5.78
C GLU A 81 -11.49 10.88 -7.17
N GLU A 82 -10.64 11.19 -8.13
CA GLU A 82 -10.77 10.66 -9.49
C GLU A 82 -10.37 9.17 -9.59
N MET A 83 -9.31 8.75 -8.91
CA MET A 83 -8.87 7.36 -8.90
C MET A 83 -9.93 6.44 -8.28
N ASN A 84 -10.53 6.86 -7.15
CA ASN A 84 -11.53 6.06 -6.42
C ASN A 84 -12.91 6.01 -7.10
N ARG A 85 -13.08 6.57 -8.28
CA ARG A 85 -14.25 6.32 -9.14
C ARG A 85 -14.25 4.91 -9.72
N SER A 86 -13.14 4.20 -9.60
CA SER A 86 -12.99 2.80 -9.94
C SER A 86 -12.41 2.00 -8.78
N ILE A 87 -12.90 0.78 -8.57
CA ILE A 87 -12.35 -0.17 -7.59
C ILE A 87 -10.90 -0.55 -7.92
N PHE A 88 -10.48 -0.48 -9.18
CA PHE A 88 -9.12 -0.72 -9.62
C PHE A 88 -8.23 0.54 -9.62
N GLY A 89 -8.83 1.71 -9.46
CA GLY A 89 -8.12 2.97 -9.65
C GLY A 89 -6.86 3.10 -8.80
N PRO A 90 -6.96 3.12 -7.47
CA PRO A 90 -5.79 3.39 -6.62
C PRO A 90 -4.61 2.45 -6.86
N VAL A 91 -4.84 1.14 -7.08
CA VAL A 91 -3.76 0.17 -7.30
C VAL A 91 -3.07 0.38 -8.66
N CYS A 92 -3.79 0.88 -9.65
CA CYS A 92 -3.23 1.19 -10.97
C CYS A 92 -2.25 2.38 -10.94
N PHE A 93 -2.44 3.33 -10.01
CA PHE A 93 -1.56 4.51 -9.86
C PHE A 93 -0.50 4.35 -8.77
N ASN A 94 -0.37 3.16 -8.18
CA ASN A 94 0.49 2.90 -7.01
C ASN A 94 0.09 3.75 -5.78
N CYS A 95 -1.20 3.92 -5.59
CA CYS A 95 -1.80 4.74 -4.54
C CYS A 95 -2.72 3.93 -3.61
N ALA A 96 -2.76 2.59 -3.77
CA ALA A 96 -3.58 1.75 -2.91
C ALA A 96 -3.01 1.66 -1.50
N ALA A 97 -3.87 1.68 -0.51
CA ALA A 97 -3.49 1.34 0.85
C ALA A 97 -3.17 -0.17 0.95
N PRO A 98 -2.19 -0.56 1.78
CA PRO A 98 -1.33 0.28 2.63
C PRO A 98 -0.04 0.77 1.98
N ASP A 99 0.21 0.47 0.69
CA ASP A 99 1.46 0.82 0.01
C ASP A 99 1.78 2.31 0.09
N ASP A 100 0.79 3.19 -0.13
CA ASP A 100 0.98 4.63 -0.08
C ASP A 100 1.44 5.12 1.29
N GLY A 101 0.81 4.63 2.38
CA GLY A 101 1.20 4.91 3.75
C GLY A 101 2.58 4.35 4.09
N ASN A 102 2.85 3.11 3.69
CA ASN A 102 4.15 2.47 3.91
C ASN A 102 5.28 3.19 3.18
N MET A 103 5.06 3.60 1.92
CA MET A 103 6.01 4.41 1.18
C MET A 103 6.29 5.75 1.88
N TYR A 104 5.25 6.41 2.42
CA TYR A 104 5.42 7.65 3.17
C TYR A 104 6.28 7.43 4.42
N ILE A 105 6.01 6.40 5.22
CA ILE A 105 6.77 6.07 6.42
C ILE A 105 8.23 5.79 6.05
N LEU A 106 8.47 4.88 5.11
CA LEU A 106 9.81 4.50 4.68
C LEU A 106 10.60 5.71 4.14
N ASN A 107 9.97 6.55 3.34
CA ASN A 107 10.62 7.75 2.82
C ASN A 107 11.05 8.73 3.92
N LYS A 108 10.29 8.79 5.03
CA LYS A 108 10.53 9.72 6.14
C LYS A 108 11.59 9.24 7.12
N ILE A 109 11.59 7.96 7.48
CA ILE A 109 12.35 7.45 8.63
C ILE A 109 13.37 6.37 8.30
N ALA A 110 13.29 5.72 7.14
CA ALA A 110 14.24 4.69 6.77
C ALA A 110 15.62 5.28 6.40
N THR A 111 16.70 4.53 6.65
CA THR A 111 18.03 4.88 6.13
C THR A 111 18.07 4.75 4.61
N GLU A 112 19.10 5.30 3.95
CA GLU A 112 19.17 5.20 2.48
C GLU A 112 19.34 3.73 2.03
N GLU A 113 20.08 2.92 2.76
CA GLU A 113 20.21 1.48 2.50
C GLU A 113 18.85 0.76 2.61
N GLN A 114 18.09 1.08 3.66
CA GLN A 114 16.73 0.53 3.83
C GLN A 114 15.79 1.02 2.73
N LYS A 115 15.92 2.26 2.25
CA LYS A 115 15.08 2.77 1.15
C LYS A 115 15.33 2.02 -0.15
N VAL A 116 16.59 1.73 -0.46
CA VAL A 116 16.93 0.95 -1.66
C VAL A 116 16.32 -0.45 -1.61
N GLU A 117 16.37 -1.10 -0.44
CA GLU A 117 15.88 -2.47 -0.28
C GLU A 117 14.36 -2.54 -0.11
N TRP A 118 13.75 -1.57 0.62
CA TRP A 118 12.37 -1.68 1.09
C TRP A 118 11.40 -0.67 0.46
N LEU A 119 11.87 0.50 0.06
CA LEU A 119 11.02 1.55 -0.50
C LEU A 119 11.02 1.53 -2.03
N ASP A 120 12.19 1.48 -2.64
CA ASP A 120 12.31 1.63 -4.09
C ASP A 120 11.56 0.54 -4.87
N PRO A 121 11.54 -0.75 -4.45
CA PRO A 121 10.72 -1.77 -5.11
C PRO A 121 9.21 -1.49 -5.04
N ILE A 122 8.73 -0.88 -3.94
CA ILE A 122 7.31 -0.49 -3.83
C ILE A 122 7.02 0.70 -4.75
N ILE A 123 7.90 1.71 -4.77
CA ILE A 123 7.76 2.88 -5.68
C ILE A 123 7.72 2.43 -7.13
N ASN A 124 8.57 1.50 -7.53
CA ASN A 124 8.61 0.97 -8.89
C ASN A 124 7.34 0.17 -9.26
N GLY A 125 6.64 -0.34 -8.25
CA GLY A 125 5.51 -1.24 -8.42
C GLY A 125 5.90 -2.71 -8.62
N ASP A 126 7.16 -3.07 -8.31
CA ASP A 126 7.69 -4.43 -8.43
C ASP A 126 7.16 -5.34 -7.34
N VAL A 127 6.82 -4.77 -6.18
CA VAL A 127 6.29 -5.49 -5.02
C VAL A 127 5.13 -4.73 -4.38
N ARG A 128 4.32 -5.48 -3.62
CA ARG A 128 3.32 -4.90 -2.72
C ARG A 128 3.82 -4.97 -1.28
N SER A 129 3.33 -4.07 -0.47
CA SER A 129 3.64 -4.02 0.96
C SER A 129 2.40 -4.14 1.83
N SER A 130 2.61 -4.39 3.12
CA SER A 130 1.53 -4.45 4.09
C SER A 130 1.96 -3.87 5.44
N LEU A 131 0.99 -3.41 6.24
CA LEU A 131 1.21 -2.92 7.60
C LEU A 131 0.65 -3.92 8.60
N ALA A 132 1.51 -4.70 9.24
CA ALA A 132 1.13 -5.70 10.22
C ALA A 132 1.06 -5.08 11.63
N MET A 133 -0.03 -4.36 11.92
CA MET A 133 -0.25 -3.68 13.19
C MET A 133 -1.33 -4.36 14.03
N THR A 134 -2.54 -4.45 13.51
CA THR A 134 -3.75 -4.88 14.23
C THR A 134 -3.67 -6.32 14.74
N GLU A 135 -4.21 -6.57 15.92
CA GLU A 135 -4.23 -7.88 16.59
C GLU A 135 -5.62 -8.25 17.08
N PRO A 136 -5.97 -9.56 17.11
CA PRO A 136 -7.19 -10.01 17.80
C PRO A 136 -7.10 -9.74 19.30
N ALA A 137 -8.25 -9.72 19.97
CA ALA A 137 -8.31 -9.63 21.43
C ALA A 137 -7.46 -10.75 22.10
N PRO A 138 -6.73 -10.46 23.17
CA PRO A 138 -6.69 -9.22 23.97
C PRO A 138 -5.72 -8.15 23.45
N GLY A 139 -5.23 -8.26 22.23
CA GLY A 139 -4.42 -7.24 21.56
C GLY A 139 -5.26 -6.06 21.10
N GLY A 140 -4.62 -5.12 20.36
CA GLY A 140 -5.24 -3.90 19.92
C GLY A 140 -5.49 -3.82 18.41
N GLY A 141 -6.58 -3.17 18.04
CA GLY A 141 -6.85 -2.77 16.67
C GLY A 141 -6.14 -1.45 16.36
N SER A 142 -6.82 -0.34 16.64
CA SER A 142 -6.33 1.01 16.34
C SER A 142 -5.47 1.64 17.44
N ASP A 143 -5.38 1.03 18.62
CA ASP A 143 -4.49 1.49 19.70
C ASP A 143 -3.20 0.66 19.76
N PRO A 144 -2.06 1.21 19.27
CA PRO A 144 -0.78 0.49 19.26
C PRO A 144 -0.26 0.14 20.66
N SER A 145 -0.71 0.82 21.72
CA SER A 145 -0.32 0.52 23.09
C SER A 145 -0.79 -0.87 23.56
N MET A 146 -1.86 -1.39 22.95
CA MET A 146 -2.45 -2.68 23.25
C MET A 146 -1.77 -3.86 22.53
N ILE A 147 -0.83 -3.62 21.64
CA ILE A 147 -0.12 -4.67 20.88
C ILE A 147 0.49 -5.69 21.85
N LYS A 148 0.29 -6.97 21.56
CA LYS A 148 0.79 -8.13 22.31
C LYS A 148 1.91 -8.88 21.57
N THR A 149 2.07 -8.67 20.28
CA THR A 149 3.22 -9.20 19.54
C THR A 149 4.51 -8.71 20.17
N GLU A 150 5.41 -9.63 20.50
CA GLU A 150 6.67 -9.36 21.20
C GLU A 150 7.85 -9.60 20.28
N ALA A 151 8.89 -8.80 20.45
CA ALA A 151 10.17 -8.96 19.79
C ALA A 151 11.30 -8.97 20.83
N THR A 152 12.10 -10.03 20.83
CA THR A 152 13.27 -10.19 21.71
C THR A 152 14.54 -10.31 20.89
N TYR A 153 15.61 -9.61 21.32
CA TYR A 153 16.91 -9.69 20.67
C TYR A 153 17.77 -10.74 21.35
N GLN A 154 18.15 -11.77 20.58
CA GLN A 154 18.95 -12.89 21.08
C GLN A 154 19.92 -13.38 20.00
N ASN A 155 21.16 -13.61 20.37
CA ASN A 155 22.20 -14.15 19.47
C ASN A 155 22.35 -13.37 18.14
N GLY A 156 22.32 -12.04 18.21
CA GLY A 156 22.45 -11.17 17.03
C GLY A 156 21.22 -11.08 16.14
N LYS A 157 20.08 -11.63 16.55
CA LYS A 157 18.84 -11.66 15.78
C LYS A 157 17.63 -11.25 16.62
N TRP A 158 16.65 -10.66 15.96
CA TRP A 158 15.33 -10.46 16.53
C TRP A 158 14.47 -11.71 16.36
N ARG A 159 13.86 -12.16 17.43
CA ARG A 159 12.80 -13.16 17.41
C ARG A 159 11.48 -12.49 17.69
N ILE A 160 10.57 -12.55 16.71
CA ILE A 160 9.23 -11.94 16.80
C ILE A 160 8.21 -13.07 16.94
N ASN A 161 7.28 -12.92 17.90
CA ASN A 161 6.20 -13.87 18.13
C ASN A 161 4.90 -13.14 18.39
N GLY A 162 3.85 -13.48 17.64
CA GLY A 162 2.54 -12.86 17.76
C GLY A 162 1.57 -13.28 16.67
N LEU A 163 0.39 -12.72 16.73
CA LEU A 163 -0.67 -12.93 15.76
C LEU A 163 -1.24 -11.58 15.35
N LYS A 164 -1.30 -11.35 14.05
CA LYS A 164 -1.92 -10.19 13.43
C LYS A 164 -3.19 -10.61 12.72
N TRP A 165 -4.14 -9.67 12.53
CA TRP A 165 -5.33 -9.91 11.74
C TRP A 165 -5.81 -8.65 11.03
N TYR A 166 -6.70 -8.80 10.06
CA TYR A 166 -7.16 -7.71 9.19
C TYR A 166 -5.99 -6.95 8.55
N ILE A 167 -4.96 -7.71 8.15
CA ILE A 167 -3.77 -7.14 7.55
C ILE A 167 -3.99 -7.03 6.04
N THR A 168 -4.42 -5.86 5.61
CA THR A 168 -4.71 -5.55 4.20
C THR A 168 -3.50 -5.87 3.32
N GLY A 169 -3.76 -6.58 2.24
CA GLY A 169 -2.75 -6.94 1.25
C GLY A 169 -1.78 -8.04 1.67
N ALA A 170 -1.92 -8.67 2.86
CA ALA A 170 -0.93 -9.65 3.34
C ALA A 170 -0.78 -10.88 2.43
N GLY A 171 -1.81 -11.23 1.65
CA GLY A 171 -1.76 -12.37 0.72
C GLY A 171 -0.90 -12.11 -0.51
N VAL A 172 -0.74 -10.86 -0.94
CA VAL A 172 0.03 -10.46 -2.13
C VAL A 172 1.31 -9.72 -1.79
N ALA A 173 1.43 -9.19 -0.57
CA ALA A 173 2.61 -8.46 -0.13
C ALA A 173 3.81 -9.37 0.08
N SER A 174 5.00 -8.87 -0.25
CA SER A 174 6.28 -9.46 0.13
C SER A 174 6.97 -8.68 1.24
N HIS A 175 6.70 -7.39 1.34
CA HIS A 175 7.33 -6.45 2.27
C HIS A 175 6.35 -6.00 3.34
N PHE A 176 6.76 -6.07 4.60
CA PHE A 176 5.92 -5.73 5.74
C PHE A 176 6.58 -4.73 6.66
N ILE A 177 5.81 -3.74 7.11
CA ILE A 177 6.11 -2.99 8.32
C ILE A 177 5.34 -3.67 9.46
N LEU A 178 6.05 -4.34 10.34
CA LEU A 178 5.48 -5.12 11.44
C LEU A 178 5.72 -4.42 12.77
N LEU A 179 4.65 -4.18 13.53
CA LEU A 179 4.74 -3.57 14.85
C LEU A 179 4.77 -4.65 15.95
N ALA A 180 5.78 -4.56 16.82
CA ALA A 180 5.94 -5.44 17.97
C ALA A 180 6.47 -4.68 19.18
N LYS A 181 6.21 -5.18 20.38
CA LYS A 181 6.79 -4.68 21.64
C LYS A 181 8.19 -5.24 21.85
N THR A 182 9.11 -4.37 22.16
CA THR A 182 10.44 -4.70 22.69
C THR A 182 10.54 -4.25 24.16
N LYS A 183 11.66 -4.54 24.80
CA LYS A 183 11.95 -3.99 26.15
C LYS A 183 11.99 -2.46 26.17
N ASP A 184 12.28 -1.82 25.04
CA ASP A 184 12.43 -0.37 24.90
C ASP A 184 11.13 0.30 24.39
N GLY A 185 10.07 -0.47 24.17
CA GLY A 185 8.77 0.02 23.73
C GLY A 185 8.32 -0.53 22.37
N LEU A 186 7.33 0.12 21.77
CA LEU A 186 6.79 -0.26 20.48
C LEU A 186 7.81 0.04 19.38
N THR A 187 8.09 -0.96 18.56
CA THR A 187 9.09 -0.90 17.49
C THR A 187 8.51 -1.38 16.18
N ALA A 188 8.83 -0.70 15.08
CA ALA A 188 8.52 -1.12 13.73
C ALA A 188 9.69 -1.93 13.16
N PHE A 189 9.37 -3.11 12.64
CA PHE A 189 10.31 -4.01 11.99
C PHE A 189 10.03 -4.08 10.49
N LEU A 190 11.07 -4.08 9.68
CA LEU A 190 10.99 -4.44 8.27
C LEU A 190 11.07 -5.97 8.18
N TYR A 191 10.04 -6.57 7.63
CA TYR A 191 9.90 -8.02 7.58
C TYR A 191 9.54 -8.48 6.18
N HIS A 192 10.27 -9.47 5.65
CA HIS A 192 10.00 -10.08 4.36
C HIS A 192 9.26 -11.41 4.53
N LYS A 193 8.26 -11.70 3.69
CA LYS A 193 7.43 -12.92 3.79
C LYS A 193 8.23 -14.22 3.76
N ASP A 194 9.40 -14.23 3.11
CA ASP A 194 10.24 -15.42 3.00
C ASP A 194 11.12 -15.66 4.24
N GLN A 195 11.06 -14.78 5.25
CA GLN A 195 11.72 -15.02 6.52
C GLN A 195 11.01 -16.15 7.28
N PRO A 196 11.77 -16.97 8.04
CA PRO A 196 11.19 -18.11 8.77
C PRO A 196 10.07 -17.69 9.73
N GLY A 197 8.99 -18.49 9.75
CA GLY A 197 7.88 -18.30 10.70
C GLY A 197 6.71 -17.51 10.17
N TRP A 198 6.78 -16.97 8.94
CA TRP A 198 5.63 -16.37 8.28
C TRP A 198 4.56 -17.43 7.97
N ASN A 199 3.31 -17.17 8.39
CA ASN A 199 2.18 -18.07 8.13
C ASN A 199 0.87 -17.31 8.05
N ILE A 200 0.22 -17.31 6.89
CA ILE A 200 -1.14 -16.83 6.70
C ILE A 200 -2.09 -17.94 7.09
N LYS A 201 -2.87 -17.74 8.16
CA LYS A 201 -3.81 -18.74 8.66
C LYS A 201 -5.10 -18.80 7.85
N ARG A 202 -5.61 -17.66 7.41
CA ARG A 202 -6.81 -17.55 6.58
C ARG A 202 -6.99 -16.16 6.01
N ARG A 203 -7.77 -16.07 4.97
CA ARG A 203 -8.34 -14.81 4.48
C ARG A 203 -9.57 -14.45 5.30
N ILE A 204 -9.82 -13.15 5.47
CA ILE A 204 -10.99 -12.62 6.18
C ILE A 204 -11.94 -12.07 5.12
N PRO A 205 -13.14 -12.68 4.93
CA PRO A 205 -14.06 -12.24 3.91
C PRO A 205 -14.65 -10.86 4.24
N ILE A 206 -14.76 -10.03 3.21
CA ILE A 206 -15.38 -8.71 3.24
C ILE A 206 -16.25 -8.52 2.01
N MET A 207 -16.96 -7.39 1.92
CA MET A 207 -17.57 -6.94 0.66
C MET A 207 -16.52 -6.24 -0.19
N GLY A 208 -16.10 -6.86 -1.29
CA GLY A 208 -15.11 -6.32 -2.24
C GLY A 208 -13.88 -7.20 -2.41
N PRO A 209 -12.85 -6.70 -3.11
CA PRO A 209 -11.64 -7.48 -3.37
C PRO A 209 -11.01 -8.02 -2.10
N GLU A 210 -10.62 -9.30 -2.13
CA GLU A 210 -10.13 -10.01 -0.93
C GLU A 210 -8.89 -9.37 -0.31
N GLU A 211 -8.05 -8.72 -1.11
CA GLU A 211 -6.86 -8.02 -0.63
C GLU A 211 -7.19 -6.88 0.35
N HIS A 212 -8.35 -6.25 0.20
CA HIS A 212 -8.78 -5.17 1.09
C HIS A 212 -9.26 -5.68 2.45
N GLY A 213 -9.72 -6.93 2.53
CA GLY A 213 -10.21 -7.53 3.77
C GLY A 213 -9.10 -7.89 4.75
N GLY A 214 -7.95 -8.23 4.20
CA GLY A 214 -6.80 -8.65 4.99
C GLY A 214 -6.85 -10.14 5.38
N HIS A 215 -5.91 -10.50 6.19
CA HIS A 215 -5.59 -11.88 6.56
C HIS A 215 -5.38 -11.98 8.07
#